data_74b093a76fefa322ce79228a8178b3bb
#
_entry.id   74b093a76fefa322ce79228a8178b3bb
#
_cell.length_a   1.000
_cell.length_b   1.000
_cell.length_c   1.000
_cell.angle_alpha   90.00
_cell.angle_beta   90.00
_cell.angle_gamma   90.00
#
_symmetry.space_group_name_H-M   'P 1'
#
loop_
_entity.id
_entity.type
_entity.pdbx_description
1 polymer ?
#
loop_
_entity_poly.entity_id
_entity_poly.type
_entity_poly.pdbx_seq_one_letter_code
_entity_poly.pdbx_strand_id
1 'polypeptide(L)'
;MPGNHDIPYTFPARFTRPWAEFERHWGTTQPLHAGDGVVVVGLNSVRPWRHQSGKVTSQQLAAVTEHFHRAPPHALRVAVLHHHMLGAPWRSKKKPVKDRNAVLASLVASGAQLVLAGHIHQSTIAERREFEIATPGGERAVIVSIAPALGRPRPNRHGETRGLHVYDAAENELTVRTYMWREDGWGLIAVRRFPLGVEPLAFEQRERAGTAS
;
A
#
# COMPACT_ATOMS: atom_id res chain seq x y z
N MET A 1 6.94 -9.84 3.65
CA MET A 1 5.65 -10.47 3.29
C MET A 1 5.77 -11.10 1.90
N PRO A 2 5.14 -12.26 1.65
CA PRO A 2 5.30 -12.98 0.39
C PRO A 2 4.53 -12.37 -0.78
N GLY A 3 5.04 -12.60 -1.99
CA GLY A 3 4.34 -12.42 -3.25
C GLY A 3 3.76 -13.72 -3.79
N ASN A 4 2.99 -13.66 -4.86
CA ASN A 4 2.34 -14.83 -5.44
C ASN A 4 3.31 -15.83 -6.12
N HIS A 5 4.59 -15.46 -6.27
CA HIS A 5 5.67 -16.32 -6.74
C HIS A 5 6.49 -16.98 -5.63
N ASP A 6 6.25 -16.62 -4.37
CA ASP A 6 6.95 -17.16 -3.20
C ASP A 6 6.29 -18.41 -2.62
N ILE A 7 5.31 -18.96 -3.33
CA ILE A 7 4.66 -20.23 -2.97
C ILE A 7 4.91 -21.30 -4.04
N PRO A 8 4.97 -22.60 -3.67
CA PRO A 8 5.16 -23.67 -4.64
C PRO A 8 4.11 -23.63 -5.76
N TYR A 9 4.52 -23.96 -6.98
CA TYR A 9 3.61 -24.07 -8.12
C TYR A 9 2.92 -25.43 -8.20
N THR A 10 3.50 -26.46 -7.59
CA THR A 10 3.08 -27.86 -7.73
C THR A 10 2.28 -28.35 -6.52
N PHE A 11 1.39 -29.30 -6.79
CA PHE A 11 0.73 -30.14 -5.80
C PHE A 11 1.73 -31.19 -5.24
N PRO A 12 1.67 -31.58 -3.94
CA PRO A 12 0.77 -31.08 -2.90
C PRO A 12 1.32 -29.86 -2.14
N ALA A 13 2.60 -29.54 -2.29
CA ALA A 13 3.32 -28.55 -1.49
C ALA A 13 2.62 -27.17 -1.46
N ARG A 14 2.03 -26.77 -2.59
CA ARG A 14 1.27 -25.52 -2.69
C ARG A 14 0.15 -25.38 -1.67
N PHE A 15 -0.49 -26.48 -1.28
CA PHE A 15 -1.65 -26.47 -0.38
C PHE A 15 -1.33 -26.96 1.02
N THR A 16 -0.32 -27.82 1.16
CA THR A 16 0.05 -28.42 2.45
C THR A 16 1.07 -27.59 3.23
N ARG A 17 2.03 -26.97 2.53
CA ARG A 17 3.12 -26.18 3.12
C ARG A 17 3.48 -24.96 2.26
N PRO A 18 2.50 -24.07 1.96
CA PRO A 18 2.70 -23.00 0.99
C PRO A 18 3.77 -21.99 1.40
N TRP A 19 4.03 -21.84 2.68
CA TRP A 19 4.93 -20.82 3.23
C TRP A 19 6.27 -21.35 3.72
N ALA A 20 6.48 -22.69 3.73
CA ALA A 20 7.65 -23.29 4.38
C ALA A 20 8.98 -22.71 3.90
N GLU A 21 9.19 -22.53 2.59
CA GLU A 21 10.43 -21.94 2.05
C GLU A 21 10.54 -20.45 2.36
N PHE A 22 9.43 -19.72 2.27
CA PHE A 22 9.44 -18.29 2.60
C PHE A 22 9.78 -18.08 4.09
N GLU A 23 9.13 -18.83 4.99
CA GLU A 23 9.33 -18.72 6.43
C GLU A 23 10.72 -19.20 6.86
N ARG A 24 11.29 -20.20 6.17
CA ARG A 24 12.66 -20.64 6.41
C ARG A 24 13.69 -19.53 6.17
N HIS A 25 13.44 -18.64 5.20
CA HIS A 25 14.35 -17.55 4.86
C HIS A 25 14.04 -16.25 5.61
N TRP A 26 12.76 -15.96 5.83
CA TRP A 26 12.28 -14.66 6.31
C TRP A 26 11.59 -14.71 7.67
N GLY A 27 11.48 -15.88 8.28
CA GLY A 27 10.90 -16.11 9.60
C GLY A 27 9.38 -15.99 9.68
N THR A 28 8.77 -15.05 8.97
CA THR A 28 7.32 -14.82 9.03
C THR A 28 6.76 -14.29 7.71
N THR A 29 5.51 -14.65 7.41
CA THR A 29 4.77 -14.09 6.25
C THR A 29 4.15 -12.71 6.55
N GLN A 30 4.15 -12.27 7.80
CA GLN A 30 3.55 -11.00 8.26
C GLN A 30 4.57 -10.24 9.13
N PRO A 31 5.64 -9.70 8.52
CA PRO A 31 6.66 -9.00 9.28
C PRO A 31 6.12 -7.72 9.90
N LEU A 32 6.62 -7.40 11.08
CA LEU A 32 6.41 -6.15 11.78
C LEU A 32 7.77 -5.48 11.99
N HIS A 33 7.83 -4.20 11.66
CA HIS A 33 8.89 -3.30 12.13
C HIS A 33 8.25 -2.19 12.96
N ALA A 34 8.69 -2.05 14.19
CA ALA A 34 8.23 -1.00 15.08
C ALA A 34 9.45 -0.21 15.58
N GLY A 35 9.60 1.00 15.09
CA GLY A 35 10.60 1.97 15.49
C GLY A 35 9.95 3.28 15.91
N ASP A 36 10.73 4.18 16.50
CA ASP A 36 10.21 5.45 17.02
C ASP A 36 9.59 6.34 15.95
N GLY A 37 10.16 6.35 14.74
CA GLY A 37 9.70 7.20 13.64
C GLY A 37 8.77 6.50 12.64
N VAL A 38 8.69 5.16 12.64
CA VAL A 38 7.90 4.42 11.68
C VAL A 38 7.45 3.06 12.22
N VAL A 39 6.19 2.71 11.96
CA VAL A 39 5.65 1.36 12.19
C VAL A 39 5.20 0.78 10.86
N VAL A 40 5.79 -0.34 10.46
CA VAL A 40 5.50 -1.03 9.19
C VAL A 40 4.90 -2.39 9.48
N VAL A 41 3.68 -2.63 9.01
CA VAL A 41 2.98 -3.92 9.16
C VAL A 41 2.84 -4.60 7.81
N GLY A 42 3.43 -5.78 7.68
CA GLY A 42 3.30 -6.63 6.49
C GLY A 42 2.04 -7.49 6.53
N LEU A 43 1.26 -7.45 5.46
CA LEU A 43 0.03 -8.23 5.28
C LEU A 43 0.25 -9.31 4.22
N ASN A 44 0.12 -10.56 4.58
CA ASN A 44 0.15 -11.65 3.61
C ASN A 44 -1.17 -11.68 2.82
N SER A 45 -1.18 -11.06 1.65
CA SER A 45 -2.33 -11.07 0.75
C SER A 45 -2.40 -12.27 -0.19
N VAL A 46 -1.36 -13.12 -0.22
CA VAL A 46 -1.31 -14.30 -1.10
C VAL A 46 -2.14 -15.43 -0.49
N ARG A 47 -2.82 -16.19 -1.36
CA ARG A 47 -3.59 -17.38 -0.98
C ARG A 47 -3.28 -18.53 -1.94
N PRO A 48 -2.98 -19.74 -1.44
CA PRO A 48 -2.57 -20.86 -2.27
C PRO A 48 -3.53 -21.22 -3.40
N TRP A 49 -4.83 -21.06 -3.17
CA TRP A 49 -5.90 -21.35 -4.13
C TRP A 49 -6.27 -20.17 -5.05
N ARG A 50 -5.59 -19.02 -4.88
CA ARG A 50 -5.78 -17.84 -5.72
C ARG A 50 -4.50 -17.51 -6.46
N HIS A 51 -4.51 -17.63 -7.78
CA HIS A 51 -3.29 -17.42 -8.57
C HIS A 51 -2.97 -15.93 -8.78
N GLN A 52 -3.96 -15.10 -9.00
CA GLN A 52 -3.76 -13.72 -9.44
C GLN A 52 -4.38 -12.66 -8.50
N SER A 53 -5.32 -13.04 -7.65
CA SER A 53 -6.00 -12.12 -6.74
C SER A 53 -5.60 -12.37 -5.30
N GLY A 54 -5.36 -11.27 -4.57
CA GLY A 54 -5.09 -11.33 -3.13
C GLY A 54 -6.35 -11.37 -2.28
N LYS A 55 -6.17 -11.74 -1.00
CA LYS A 55 -7.19 -11.56 0.04
C LYS A 55 -6.50 -11.23 1.37
N VAL A 56 -6.94 -10.18 2.03
CA VAL A 56 -6.59 -9.85 3.41
C VAL A 56 -7.71 -10.36 4.31
N THR A 57 -7.39 -10.90 5.47
CA THR A 57 -8.37 -11.42 6.43
C THR A 57 -8.71 -10.35 7.48
N SER A 58 -9.87 -10.49 8.13
CA SER A 58 -10.25 -9.64 9.26
C SER A 58 -9.27 -9.73 10.43
N GLN A 59 -8.72 -10.90 10.69
CA GLN A 59 -7.68 -11.09 11.72
C GLN A 59 -6.41 -10.28 11.41
N GLN A 60 -5.98 -10.25 10.13
CA GLN A 60 -4.84 -9.43 9.73
C GLN A 60 -5.13 -7.94 9.90
N LEU A 61 -6.33 -7.49 9.55
CA LEU A 61 -6.73 -6.10 9.74
C LEU A 61 -6.81 -5.71 11.22
N ALA A 62 -7.33 -6.60 12.08
CA ALA A 62 -7.33 -6.39 13.52
C ALA A 62 -5.91 -6.25 14.09
N ALA A 63 -4.98 -7.08 13.63
CA ALA A 63 -3.56 -6.97 14.03
C ALA A 63 -2.94 -5.64 13.59
N VAL A 64 -3.25 -5.14 12.38
CA VAL A 64 -2.81 -3.80 11.95
C VAL A 64 -3.34 -2.73 12.88
N THR A 65 -4.64 -2.78 13.20
CA THR A 65 -5.27 -1.82 14.13
C THR A 65 -4.56 -1.80 15.47
N GLU A 66 -4.27 -2.98 16.03
CA GLU A 66 -3.56 -3.11 17.30
C GLU A 66 -2.15 -2.49 17.25
N HIS A 67 -1.37 -2.81 16.21
CA HIS A 67 -0.02 -2.28 16.06
C HIS A 67 -0.01 -0.76 15.84
N PHE A 68 -0.93 -0.24 15.05
CA PHE A 68 -1.00 1.20 14.79
C PHE A 68 -1.50 2.00 16.00
N HIS A 69 -2.39 1.44 16.81
CA HIS A 69 -2.81 2.09 18.06
C HIS A 69 -1.69 2.15 19.10
N ARG A 70 -0.78 1.18 19.11
CA ARG A 70 0.40 1.17 19.99
C ARG A 70 1.57 1.99 19.46
N ALA A 71 1.50 2.43 18.20
CA ALA A 71 2.55 3.22 17.58
C ALA A 71 2.70 4.59 18.27
N PRO A 72 3.92 5.12 18.39
CA PRO A 72 4.11 6.50 18.82
C PRO A 72 3.24 7.48 17.98
N PRO A 73 2.70 8.55 18.57
CA PRO A 73 1.80 9.47 17.87
C PRO A 73 2.38 10.04 16.58
N HIS A 74 3.67 10.33 16.56
CA HIS A 74 4.42 10.91 15.44
C HIS A 74 4.92 9.85 14.44
N ALA A 75 4.83 8.56 14.75
CA ALA A 75 5.34 7.52 13.87
C ALA A 75 4.48 7.38 12.61
N LEU A 76 5.15 7.33 11.47
CA LEU A 76 4.51 7.01 10.18
C LEU A 76 3.97 5.57 10.20
N ARG A 77 2.68 5.41 9.93
CA ARG A 77 1.99 4.10 9.93
C ARG A 77 1.86 3.57 8.52
N VAL A 78 2.60 2.50 8.24
CA VAL A 78 2.74 1.92 6.91
C VAL A 78 2.18 0.50 6.87
N ALA A 79 1.22 0.24 5.99
CA ALA A 79 0.76 -1.11 5.66
C ALA A 79 1.41 -1.57 4.34
N VAL A 80 1.94 -2.79 4.33
CA VAL A 80 2.63 -3.34 3.14
C VAL A 80 1.99 -4.67 2.73
N LEU A 81 1.60 -4.79 1.46
CA LEU A 81 1.04 -6.02 0.91
C LEU A 81 1.48 -6.22 -0.55
N HIS A 82 1.44 -7.49 -1.03
CA HIS A 82 1.88 -7.77 -2.40
C HIS A 82 0.88 -7.29 -3.45
N HIS A 83 -0.40 -7.62 -3.30
CA HIS A 83 -1.41 -7.32 -4.32
C HIS A 83 -1.85 -5.86 -4.25
N HIS A 84 -2.00 -5.24 -5.41
CA HIS A 84 -2.35 -3.83 -5.54
C HIS A 84 -3.79 -3.52 -5.05
N MET A 85 -3.96 -2.31 -4.57
CA MET A 85 -5.22 -1.76 -4.06
C MET A 85 -5.89 -0.81 -5.05
N LEU A 86 -5.10 -0.14 -5.89
CA LEU A 86 -5.58 0.75 -6.95
C LEU A 86 -5.83 -0.01 -8.25
N GLY A 87 -6.55 0.61 -9.19
CA GLY A 87 -6.60 0.14 -10.58
C GLY A 87 -5.20 0.17 -11.22
N ALA A 88 -4.93 -0.77 -12.11
CA ALA A 88 -3.70 -0.74 -12.90
C ALA A 88 -3.77 0.43 -13.92
N PRO A 89 -2.74 1.30 -14.02
CA PRO A 89 -2.70 2.38 -15.00
C PRO A 89 -2.82 1.88 -16.46
N TRP A 90 -2.22 0.73 -16.71
CA TRP A 90 -2.27 0.06 -18.01
C TRP A 90 -2.98 -1.28 -17.90
N ARG A 91 -3.58 -1.73 -19.00
CA ARG A 91 -4.30 -3.01 -19.05
C ARG A 91 -3.47 -4.15 -18.49
N SER A 92 -3.96 -4.81 -17.45
CA SER A 92 -3.32 -5.94 -16.79
C SER A 92 -4.31 -7.07 -16.57
N LYS A 93 -3.84 -8.33 -16.73
CA LYS A 93 -4.60 -9.53 -16.33
C LYS A 93 -4.51 -9.79 -14.81
N LYS A 94 -3.62 -9.10 -14.11
CA LYS A 94 -3.44 -9.22 -12.66
C LYS A 94 -4.59 -8.56 -11.93
N LYS A 95 -5.08 -9.21 -10.88
CA LYS A 95 -6.25 -8.75 -10.13
C LYS A 95 -5.81 -8.10 -8.80
N PRO A 96 -6.52 -7.06 -8.35
CA PRO A 96 -6.26 -6.44 -7.05
C PRO A 96 -6.64 -7.38 -5.88
N VAL A 97 -6.41 -6.91 -4.67
CA VAL A 97 -6.98 -7.53 -3.47
C VAL A 97 -8.49 -7.64 -3.60
N LYS A 98 -9.05 -8.79 -3.19
CA LYS A 98 -10.50 -8.93 -3.10
C LYS A 98 -11.04 -7.95 -2.06
N ASP A 99 -12.19 -7.35 -2.36
CA ASP A 99 -12.86 -6.37 -1.50
C ASP A 99 -11.94 -5.19 -1.10
N ARG A 100 -11.09 -4.76 -2.05
CA ARG A 100 -10.04 -3.76 -1.86
C ARG A 100 -10.51 -2.46 -1.19
N ASN A 101 -11.73 -2.01 -1.51
CA ASN A 101 -12.27 -0.78 -0.94
C ASN A 101 -12.53 -0.94 0.58
N ALA A 102 -13.13 -2.06 0.98
CA ALA A 102 -13.35 -2.36 2.40
C ALA A 102 -12.02 -2.57 3.15
N VAL A 103 -11.04 -3.23 2.52
CA VAL A 103 -9.70 -3.40 3.11
C VAL A 103 -9.02 -2.04 3.27
N LEU A 104 -9.05 -1.18 2.25
CA LEU A 104 -8.46 0.15 2.33
C LEU A 104 -9.15 1.02 3.37
N ALA A 105 -10.48 0.98 3.42
CA ALA A 105 -11.27 1.67 4.44
C ALA A 105 -10.86 1.25 5.86
N SER A 106 -10.69 -0.05 6.09
CA SER A 106 -10.23 -0.57 7.39
C SER A 106 -8.82 -0.10 7.74
N LEU A 107 -7.90 -0.07 6.77
CA LEU A 107 -6.53 0.43 6.97
C LEU A 107 -6.54 1.93 7.33
N VAL A 108 -7.34 2.73 6.64
CA VAL A 108 -7.50 4.17 6.94
C VAL A 108 -8.10 4.39 8.32
N ALA A 109 -9.15 3.66 8.67
CA ALA A 109 -9.77 3.72 10.00
C ALA A 109 -8.77 3.35 11.11
N SER A 110 -7.83 2.43 10.83
CA SER A 110 -6.74 2.06 11.74
C SER A 110 -5.63 3.10 11.83
N GLY A 111 -5.68 4.16 11.02
CA GLY A 111 -4.69 5.23 11.01
C GLY A 111 -3.53 5.02 10.03
N ALA A 112 -3.64 4.12 9.05
CA ALA A 112 -2.63 3.98 7.99
C ALA A 112 -2.49 5.29 7.21
N GLN A 113 -1.26 5.78 7.06
CA GLN A 113 -0.92 6.96 6.28
C GLN A 113 -0.32 6.60 4.92
N LEU A 114 0.34 5.42 4.85
CA LEU A 114 0.95 4.92 3.63
C LEU A 114 0.61 3.43 3.43
N VAL A 115 0.13 3.08 2.24
CA VAL A 115 -0.09 1.69 1.83
C VAL A 115 0.81 1.36 0.65
N LEU A 116 1.74 0.44 0.85
CA LEU A 116 2.68 -0.03 -0.16
C LEU A 116 2.19 -1.34 -0.79
N ALA A 117 2.18 -1.38 -2.11
CA ALA A 117 1.78 -2.55 -2.88
C ALA A 117 2.70 -2.78 -4.09
N GLY A 118 2.52 -3.93 -4.75
CA GLY A 118 3.28 -4.29 -5.94
C GLY A 118 2.43 -5.06 -6.95
N HIS A 119 2.89 -6.26 -7.34
CA HIS A 119 2.22 -7.25 -8.18
C HIS A 119 2.08 -6.88 -9.66
N ILE A 120 1.62 -5.69 -10.00
CA ILE A 120 1.40 -5.29 -11.39
C ILE A 120 2.67 -4.82 -12.10
N HIS A 121 3.73 -4.50 -11.37
CA HIS A 121 5.00 -3.97 -11.87
C HIS A 121 4.87 -2.62 -12.60
N GLN A 122 3.82 -1.89 -12.30
CA GLN A 122 3.55 -0.57 -12.87
C GLN A 122 3.65 0.47 -11.76
N SER A 123 4.50 1.47 -11.95
CA SER A 123 4.69 2.54 -10.98
C SER A 123 3.43 3.39 -10.87
N THR A 124 2.86 3.50 -9.69
CA THR A 124 1.70 4.35 -9.43
C THR A 124 1.73 4.84 -8.00
N ILE A 125 1.50 6.14 -7.82
CA ILE A 125 1.32 6.76 -6.52
C ILE A 125 0.07 7.61 -6.60
N ALA A 126 -0.88 7.39 -5.70
CA ALA A 126 -2.10 8.18 -5.61
C ALA A 126 -2.39 8.51 -4.15
N GLU A 127 -2.69 9.76 -3.88
CA GLU A 127 -3.34 10.17 -2.65
C GLU A 127 -4.84 9.90 -2.80
N ARG A 128 -5.44 9.23 -1.81
CA ARG A 128 -6.86 8.96 -1.74
C ARG A 128 -7.45 9.76 -0.60
N ARG A 129 -7.97 10.93 -0.95
CA ARG A 129 -8.85 11.75 -0.10
C ARG A 129 -10.33 11.38 -0.28
N GLU A 130 -10.64 10.71 -1.37
CA GLU A 130 -12.00 10.41 -1.83
C GLU A 130 -12.70 9.28 -1.07
N PHE A 131 -12.01 8.61 -0.16
CA PHE A 131 -12.72 7.76 0.77
C PHE A 131 -13.25 8.66 1.89
N GLU A 132 -14.39 9.29 1.66
CA GLU A 132 -15.26 9.85 2.68
C GLU A 132 -15.70 8.74 3.66
N ILE A 133 -14.73 8.23 4.37
CA ILE A 133 -15.04 7.51 5.58
C ILE A 133 -15.21 8.63 6.60
N ALA A 134 -16.46 8.99 6.84
CA ALA A 134 -16.82 9.80 7.98
C ALA A 134 -16.34 9.08 9.25
N THR A 135 -15.08 9.29 9.60
CA THR A 135 -14.55 8.82 10.88
C THR A 135 -14.85 9.92 11.91
N PRO A 136 -15.21 9.54 13.14
CA PRO A 136 -15.19 10.50 14.23
C PRO A 136 -13.77 11.08 14.33
N GLY A 137 -13.55 12.32 13.90
CA GLY A 137 -12.25 12.98 13.90
C GLY A 137 -11.78 13.55 12.58
N GLY A 138 -12.61 13.56 11.52
CA GLY A 138 -12.34 14.24 10.25
C GLY A 138 -11.90 13.30 9.13
N GLU A 139 -11.76 13.84 7.93
CA GLU A 139 -11.26 13.15 6.74
C GLU A 139 -9.79 12.77 6.91
N ARG A 140 -9.46 11.52 6.64
CA ARG A 140 -8.08 11.04 6.63
C ARG A 140 -7.67 10.70 5.22
N ALA A 141 -6.61 11.34 4.73
CA ALA A 141 -5.97 10.96 3.49
C ALA A 141 -5.06 9.74 3.70
N VAL A 142 -4.99 8.87 2.70
CA VAL A 142 -4.02 7.78 2.65
C VAL A 142 -3.28 7.80 1.33
N ILE A 143 -1.96 7.65 1.39
CA ILE A 143 -1.12 7.53 0.21
C ILE A 143 -1.03 6.05 -0.15
N VAL A 144 -1.43 5.71 -1.37
CA VAL A 144 -1.31 4.34 -1.89
C VAL A 144 -0.26 4.33 -2.99
N SER A 145 0.80 3.57 -2.79
CA SER A 145 1.89 3.44 -3.74
C SER A 145 2.02 2.01 -4.24
N ILE A 146 2.10 1.85 -5.55
CA ILE A 146 2.38 0.58 -6.22
C ILE A 146 3.79 0.67 -6.78
N ALA A 147 4.68 -0.18 -6.29
CA ALA A 147 6.06 -0.21 -6.74
C ALA A 147 6.20 -0.81 -8.15
N PRO A 148 7.09 -0.26 -8.99
CA PRO A 148 7.55 -0.93 -10.18
C PRO A 148 8.37 -2.18 -9.80
N ALA A 149 8.81 -2.97 -10.79
CA ALA A 149 9.64 -4.14 -10.53
C ALA A 149 11.13 -3.78 -10.56
N LEU A 150 11.96 -4.43 -9.73
CA LEU A 150 13.41 -4.32 -9.84
C LEU A 150 13.98 -5.11 -11.02
N GLY A 151 13.29 -6.19 -11.43
CA GLY A 151 13.67 -7.00 -12.57
C GLY A 151 13.36 -6.34 -13.92
N ARG A 152 13.92 -6.93 -14.99
CA ARG A 152 13.63 -6.47 -16.36
C ARG A 152 12.15 -6.57 -16.67
N PRO A 153 11.55 -5.54 -17.30
CA PRO A 153 10.18 -5.62 -17.83
C PRO A 153 10.06 -6.80 -18.78
N ARG A 154 8.92 -7.48 -18.73
CA ARG A 154 8.66 -8.60 -19.64
C ARG A 154 8.28 -8.09 -21.01
N PRO A 155 8.77 -8.71 -22.10
CA PRO A 155 8.29 -8.42 -23.43
C PRO A 155 6.75 -8.51 -23.48
N ASN A 156 6.13 -7.67 -24.25
CA ASN A 156 4.65 -7.62 -24.43
C ASN A 156 3.83 -7.30 -23.17
N ARG A 157 4.44 -6.72 -22.13
CA ARG A 157 3.75 -6.22 -20.94
C ARG A 157 3.80 -4.70 -20.90
N HIS A 158 2.77 -4.04 -21.42
CA HIS A 158 2.69 -2.58 -21.41
C HIS A 158 2.66 -2.03 -19.98
N GLY A 159 3.40 -0.94 -19.75
CA GLY A 159 3.46 -0.24 -18.46
C GLY A 159 4.31 -0.91 -17.39
N GLU A 160 4.87 -2.10 -17.60
CA GLU A 160 5.86 -2.64 -16.69
C GLU A 160 7.17 -1.85 -16.82
N THR A 161 7.73 -1.43 -15.69
CA THR A 161 8.96 -0.63 -15.63
C THR A 161 9.93 -1.22 -14.63
N ARG A 162 11.23 -1.09 -14.90
CA ARG A 162 12.28 -1.38 -13.93
C ARG A 162 12.55 -0.14 -13.11
N GLY A 163 12.25 -0.20 -11.81
CA GLY A 163 12.36 0.98 -10.97
C GLY A 163 12.16 0.70 -9.49
N LEU A 164 12.25 1.76 -8.69
CA LEU A 164 11.98 1.74 -7.26
C LEU A 164 11.45 3.10 -6.79
N HIS A 165 10.83 3.09 -5.62
CA HIS A 165 10.46 4.29 -4.88
C HIS A 165 11.30 4.38 -3.60
N VAL A 166 11.76 5.57 -3.28
CA VAL A 166 12.38 5.92 -2.00
C VAL A 166 11.42 6.87 -1.28
N TYR A 167 11.16 6.57 -0.01
CA TYR A 167 10.23 7.32 0.83
C TYR A 167 11.02 7.98 1.95
N ASP A 168 10.90 9.31 2.05
CA ASP A 168 11.46 10.10 3.13
C ASP A 168 10.31 10.77 3.89
N ALA A 169 10.12 10.40 5.15
CA ALA A 169 9.11 11.01 6.01
C ALA A 169 9.76 12.05 6.92
N ALA A 170 9.24 13.26 6.88
CA ALA A 170 9.46 14.30 7.87
C ALA A 170 8.17 14.47 8.71
N GLU A 171 8.17 15.35 9.72
CA GLU A 171 7.07 15.49 10.67
C GLU A 171 5.68 15.56 10.02
N ASN A 172 5.53 16.32 8.95
CA ASN A 172 4.24 16.57 8.30
C ASN A 172 4.25 16.30 6.80
N GLU A 173 5.31 15.74 6.24
CA GLU A 173 5.43 15.53 4.81
C GLU A 173 6.07 14.17 4.49
N LEU A 174 5.51 13.47 3.51
CA LEU A 174 6.11 12.33 2.87
C LEU A 174 6.62 12.72 1.48
N THR A 175 7.92 12.70 1.29
CA THR A 175 8.54 12.84 -0.02
C THR A 175 8.78 11.47 -0.65
N VAL A 176 8.27 11.26 -1.86
CA VAL A 176 8.48 10.03 -2.63
C VAL A 176 9.30 10.34 -3.87
N ARG A 177 10.49 9.73 -3.94
CA ARG A 177 11.37 9.80 -5.11
C ARG A 177 11.21 8.53 -5.93
N THR A 178 10.90 8.68 -7.21
CA THR A 178 10.77 7.57 -8.15
C THR A 178 12.01 7.50 -9.03
N TYR A 179 12.70 6.38 -8.96
CA TYR A 179 13.84 6.07 -9.80
C TYR A 179 13.47 5.00 -10.82
N MET A 180 13.91 5.19 -12.06
CA MET A 180 13.76 4.21 -13.13
C MET A 180 15.12 3.85 -13.70
N TRP A 181 15.28 2.59 -14.08
CA TRP A 181 16.44 2.13 -14.82
C TRP A 181 16.31 2.56 -16.28
N ARG A 182 17.29 3.31 -16.77
CA ARG A 182 17.41 3.74 -18.16
C ARG A 182 18.78 3.37 -18.66
N GLU A 183 18.81 2.74 -19.84
CA GLU A 183 20.06 2.32 -20.49
C GLU A 183 20.98 1.56 -19.55
N ASP A 184 21.91 2.22 -18.89
CA ASP A 184 22.95 1.67 -18.03
C ASP A 184 22.93 2.21 -16.58
N GLY A 185 21.90 2.99 -16.19
CA GLY A 185 21.87 3.62 -14.88
C GLY A 185 20.50 3.89 -14.27
N TRP A 186 20.52 4.24 -12.97
CA TRP A 186 19.37 4.70 -12.24
C TRP A 186 19.17 6.20 -12.43
N GLY A 187 18.03 6.62 -12.98
CA GLY A 187 17.64 8.02 -13.12
C GLY A 187 16.48 8.38 -12.19
N LEU A 188 16.60 9.49 -11.47
CA LEU A 188 15.47 10.10 -10.77
C LEU A 188 14.52 10.70 -11.80
N ILE A 189 13.26 10.22 -11.84
CA ILE A 189 12.28 10.67 -12.83
C ILE A 189 11.15 11.50 -12.24
N ALA A 190 10.89 11.37 -10.94
CA ALA A 190 9.85 12.14 -10.27
C ALA A 190 10.15 12.30 -8.78
N VAL A 191 9.78 13.46 -8.26
CA VAL A 191 9.68 13.73 -6.82
C VAL A 191 8.27 14.20 -6.54
N ARG A 192 7.59 13.57 -5.59
CA ARG A 192 6.25 13.96 -5.15
C ARG A 192 6.25 14.17 -3.65
N ARG A 193 5.53 15.17 -3.18
CA ARG A 193 5.37 15.48 -1.77
C ARG A 193 3.91 15.39 -1.40
N PHE A 194 3.66 14.80 -0.24
CA PHE A 194 2.33 14.57 0.30
C PHE A 194 2.29 15.01 1.75
N PRO A 195 1.30 15.82 2.16
CA PRO A 195 1.13 16.15 3.57
C PRO A 195 0.74 14.88 4.35
N LEU A 196 1.35 14.69 5.52
CA LEU A 196 1.04 13.60 6.45
C LEU A 196 0.10 14.06 7.59
N GLY A 197 -0.13 15.36 7.71
CA GLY A 197 -1.01 15.94 8.73
C GLY A 197 -2.48 15.72 8.42
N VAL A 198 -3.29 15.67 9.47
CA VAL A 198 -4.73 15.86 9.39
C VAL A 198 -4.96 17.36 9.30
N GLU A 199 -5.03 17.94 8.10
CA GLU A 199 -5.70 19.22 7.98
C GLU A 199 -7.20 18.98 8.04
N PRO A 200 -7.91 19.54 9.05
CA PRO A 200 -9.35 19.63 8.96
C PRO A 200 -9.64 20.47 7.71
N LEU A 201 -10.36 19.92 6.74
CA LEU A 201 -10.92 20.76 5.69
C LEU A 201 -11.73 21.84 6.38
N ALA A 202 -11.27 23.08 6.31
CA ALA A 202 -12.07 24.22 6.67
C ALA A 202 -13.22 24.26 5.65
N PHE A 203 -14.36 23.74 6.04
CA PHE A 203 -15.60 24.02 5.35
C PHE A 203 -15.83 25.52 5.55
N GLU A 204 -15.53 26.35 4.56
CA GLU A 204 -16.10 27.67 4.47
C GLU A 204 -17.63 27.46 4.40
N GLN A 205 -18.27 27.63 5.53
CA GLN A 205 -19.72 27.86 5.56
C GLN A 205 -19.96 29.16 4.78
N ARG A 206 -20.30 29.03 3.49
CA ARG A 206 -20.95 30.11 2.79
C ARG A 206 -22.26 30.38 3.51
N GLU A 207 -22.23 31.30 4.44
CA GLU A 207 -23.45 31.92 4.97
C GLU A 207 -24.24 32.41 3.74
N ARG A 208 -25.38 31.75 3.54
CA ARG A 208 -26.39 32.29 2.64
C ARG A 208 -26.86 33.58 3.31
N ALA A 209 -26.34 34.71 2.83
CA ALA A 209 -26.93 35.99 3.12
C ALA A 209 -28.38 35.94 2.65
N GLY A 210 -29.28 35.79 3.60
CA GLY A 210 -30.70 35.92 3.37
C GLY A 210 -30.98 37.36 2.98
N THR A 211 -31.39 37.58 1.74
CA THR A 211 -32.06 38.79 1.35
C THR A 211 -33.42 38.75 1.98
N ALA A 212 -33.58 39.48 3.09
CA ALA A 212 -34.86 40.00 3.50
C ALA A 212 -35.18 41.27 2.68
N SER A 213 -36.26 41.26 1.98
CA SER A 213 -37.10 42.43 1.63
C SER A 213 -38.46 41.94 1.17
#